data_17be6640fd6388c8f4b22de90a6d5a2a
#
_entry.id   17be6640fd6388c8f4b22de90a6d5a2a
#
_cell.length_a   1.000
_cell.length_b   1.000
_cell.length_c   1.000
_cell.angle_alpha   90.00
_cell.angle_beta   90.00
_cell.angle_gamma   90.00
#
_symmetry.space_group_name_H-M   'P 1'
#
loop_
_entity.id
_entity.type
_entity.pdbx_description
1 polymer ?
#
loop_
_entity_poly.entity_id
_entity_poly.type
_entity_poly.pdbx_seq_one_letter_code
_entity_poly.pdbx_strand_id
1 'polypeptide(L)'
;MPRICIAFAVLLVSNLAIADTVLVTGSNRGIGFQLVSQYAEAGWDVIATSRTPDDDTDLHALADTHSNVTIEALDVTNVEQIAALSSKYRDTAIDVLINNAGLLGGRDGQDWGNLSEEVFSQLMAVNVFGPLKVSEAFANQVAASNQKKLVVISSTIGSISRMQRPTPFPLLATSKAAVNMAMRTAAMQLDEQGVRVAMIMPGIVRTRMTYQAGGMSFEEASQQTTFDIDRPGSISAAESAARIIRVIDGMDPEKTGVFLNNDGSPIDW
;
A
#
# COMPACT_ATOMS: atom_id res chain seq x y z
N MET A 1 -61.51 -34.09 19.48
CA MET A 1 -60.58 -32.96 19.75
C MET A 1 -59.51 -32.97 18.65
N PRO A 2 -59.48 -31.99 17.72
CA PRO A 2 -58.43 -31.92 16.67
C PRO A 2 -57.12 -31.39 17.26
N ARG A 3 -56.03 -32.09 17.01
CA ARG A 3 -54.68 -31.63 17.36
C ARG A 3 -54.18 -30.63 16.30
N ILE A 4 -54.01 -29.38 16.67
CA ILE A 4 -53.41 -28.35 15.84
C ILE A 4 -51.88 -28.53 15.92
N CYS A 5 -51.27 -28.99 14.83
CA CYS A 5 -49.79 -28.95 14.67
C CYS A 5 -49.39 -27.52 14.23
N ILE A 6 -48.79 -26.77 15.12
CA ILE A 6 -48.14 -25.48 14.82
C ILE A 6 -46.76 -25.79 14.22
N ALA A 7 -46.62 -25.61 12.90
CA ALA A 7 -45.29 -25.68 12.26
C ALA A 7 -44.54 -24.37 12.52
N PHE A 8 -43.44 -24.42 13.26
CA PHE A 8 -42.51 -23.31 13.43
C PHE A 8 -41.65 -23.20 12.19
N ALA A 9 -41.89 -22.22 11.34
CA ALA A 9 -40.99 -21.88 10.25
C ALA A 9 -39.80 -21.10 10.83
N VAL A 10 -38.61 -21.74 10.86
CA VAL A 10 -37.35 -21.08 11.19
C VAL A 10 -36.94 -20.29 9.95
N LEU A 11 -37.12 -18.97 9.96
CA LEU A 11 -36.51 -18.07 8.98
C LEU A 11 -34.99 -18.04 9.21
N LEU A 12 -34.25 -18.75 8.36
CA LEU A 12 -32.80 -18.57 8.20
C LEU A 12 -32.57 -17.20 7.57
N VAL A 13 -32.31 -16.19 8.40
CA VAL A 13 -31.77 -14.91 7.92
C VAL A 13 -30.29 -15.18 7.60
N SER A 14 -29.99 -15.45 6.34
CA SER A 14 -28.61 -15.41 5.83
C SER A 14 -28.14 -13.98 5.96
N ASN A 15 -27.27 -13.70 6.93
CA ASN A 15 -26.46 -12.49 6.93
C ASN A 15 -25.61 -12.56 5.64
N LEU A 16 -25.94 -11.76 4.63
CA LEU A 16 -25.03 -11.46 3.55
C LEU A 16 -23.86 -10.70 4.20
N ALA A 17 -22.78 -11.41 4.50
CA ALA A 17 -21.54 -10.77 4.88
C ALA A 17 -21.11 -9.92 3.67
N ILE A 18 -21.11 -8.60 3.83
CA ILE A 18 -20.53 -7.68 2.85
C ILE A 18 -19.03 -7.94 2.92
N ALA A 19 -18.38 -8.18 1.78
CA ALA A 19 -16.94 -8.37 1.71
C ALA A 19 -16.22 -7.09 2.18
N ASP A 20 -15.13 -7.25 2.93
CA ASP A 20 -14.28 -6.12 3.28
C ASP A 20 -13.63 -5.55 2.01
N THR A 21 -13.40 -4.24 1.97
CA THR A 21 -12.85 -3.54 0.81
C THR A 21 -11.43 -3.06 1.06
N VAL A 22 -10.53 -3.32 0.11
CA VAL A 22 -9.17 -2.77 0.12
C VAL A 22 -8.91 -1.90 -1.11
N LEU A 23 -8.29 -0.73 -0.89
CA LEU A 23 -7.74 0.09 -1.97
C LEU A 23 -6.21 0.05 -1.91
N VAL A 24 -5.58 -0.31 -3.04
CA VAL A 24 -4.12 -0.39 -3.16
C VAL A 24 -3.62 0.55 -4.25
N THR A 25 -2.69 1.45 -3.94
CA THR A 25 -2.06 2.30 -4.95
C THR A 25 -0.81 1.64 -5.53
N GLY A 26 -0.61 1.79 -6.87
CA GLY A 26 0.55 1.20 -7.56
C GLY A 26 0.49 -0.32 -7.63
N SER A 27 -0.64 -0.85 -8.11
CA SER A 27 -0.99 -2.26 -8.09
C SER A 27 -0.45 -3.09 -9.25
N ASN A 28 0.17 -2.46 -10.24
CA ASN A 28 0.49 -3.12 -11.51
C ASN A 28 1.69 -4.07 -11.46
N ARG A 29 2.47 -4.07 -10.38
CA ARG A 29 3.66 -4.93 -10.23
C ARG A 29 4.17 -5.03 -8.81
N GLY A 30 5.12 -5.94 -8.60
CA GLY A 30 5.86 -6.07 -7.35
C GLY A 30 4.95 -6.31 -6.14
N ILE A 31 5.18 -5.57 -5.05
CA ILE A 31 4.43 -5.73 -3.80
C ILE A 31 2.94 -5.38 -4.01
N GLY A 32 2.64 -4.29 -4.73
CA GLY A 32 1.26 -3.85 -4.97
C GLY A 32 0.42 -4.90 -5.70
N PHE A 33 0.98 -5.52 -6.74
CA PHE A 33 0.33 -6.61 -7.46
C PHE A 33 0.05 -7.81 -6.54
N GLN A 34 1.02 -8.19 -5.73
CA GLN A 34 0.88 -9.32 -4.80
C GLN A 34 -0.11 -9.04 -3.66
N LEU A 35 -0.21 -7.78 -3.20
CA LEU A 35 -1.25 -7.38 -2.25
C LEU A 35 -2.64 -7.54 -2.89
N VAL A 36 -2.84 -7.04 -4.10
CA VAL A 36 -4.11 -7.18 -4.83
C VAL A 36 -4.47 -8.65 -5.03
N SER A 37 -3.54 -9.48 -5.51
CA SER A 37 -3.76 -10.90 -5.72
C SER A 37 -4.21 -11.62 -4.44
N GLN A 38 -3.49 -11.41 -3.33
CA GLN A 38 -3.78 -12.11 -2.09
C GLN A 38 -5.08 -11.63 -1.41
N TYR A 39 -5.43 -10.34 -1.49
CA TYR A 39 -6.73 -9.85 -1.04
C TYR A 39 -7.87 -10.37 -1.91
N ALA A 40 -7.68 -10.44 -3.24
CA ALA A 40 -8.67 -11.00 -4.16
C ALA A 40 -8.93 -12.49 -3.87
N GLU A 41 -7.86 -13.28 -3.69
CA GLU A 41 -7.92 -14.70 -3.31
C GLU A 41 -8.60 -14.92 -1.95
N ALA A 42 -8.46 -13.96 -1.03
CA ALA A 42 -9.12 -13.96 0.28
C ALA A 42 -10.62 -13.54 0.21
N GLY A 43 -11.12 -13.17 -0.98
CA GLY A 43 -12.53 -12.80 -1.20
C GLY A 43 -12.88 -11.36 -0.82
N TRP A 44 -11.89 -10.47 -0.70
CA TRP A 44 -12.11 -9.04 -0.49
C TRP A 44 -12.50 -8.34 -1.79
N ASP A 45 -13.28 -7.28 -1.72
CA ASP A 45 -13.45 -6.35 -2.83
C ASP A 45 -12.19 -5.49 -2.96
N VAL A 46 -11.53 -5.55 -4.13
CA VAL A 46 -10.22 -4.93 -4.34
C VAL A 46 -10.32 -3.80 -5.35
N ILE A 47 -9.95 -2.59 -4.92
CA ILE A 47 -9.76 -1.43 -5.81
C ILE A 47 -8.26 -1.33 -6.09
N ALA A 48 -7.85 -1.85 -7.25
CA ALA A 48 -6.46 -1.88 -7.71
C ALA A 48 -6.17 -0.67 -8.58
N THR A 49 -5.20 0.19 -8.21
CA THR A 49 -4.93 1.39 -8.99
C THR A 49 -3.59 1.35 -9.70
N SER A 50 -3.57 1.83 -10.95
CA SER A 50 -2.38 2.00 -11.77
C SER A 50 -2.42 3.31 -12.55
N ARG A 51 -1.25 3.82 -12.94
CA ARG A 51 -1.15 5.05 -13.75
C ARG A 51 -1.61 4.84 -15.19
N THR A 52 -1.32 3.68 -15.74
CA THR A 52 -1.61 3.28 -17.12
C THR A 52 -2.28 1.91 -17.13
N PRO A 53 -3.52 1.81 -16.60
CA PRO A 53 -4.16 0.51 -16.43
C PRO A 53 -4.29 -0.26 -17.75
N ASP A 54 -4.53 0.42 -18.87
CA ASP A 54 -4.71 -0.22 -20.17
C ASP A 54 -3.47 -1.02 -20.63
N ASP A 55 -2.28 -0.70 -20.11
CA ASP A 55 -1.02 -1.37 -20.45
C ASP A 55 -0.67 -2.50 -19.46
N ASP A 56 -1.45 -2.68 -18.39
CA ASP A 56 -1.12 -3.59 -17.27
C ASP A 56 -1.71 -5.00 -17.49
N THR A 57 -1.15 -5.75 -18.43
CA THR A 57 -1.62 -7.10 -18.82
C THR A 57 -1.77 -8.07 -17.65
N ASP A 58 -0.83 -8.08 -16.71
CA ASP A 58 -0.87 -8.98 -15.53
C ASP A 58 -2.06 -8.62 -14.62
N LEU A 59 -2.34 -7.32 -14.45
CA LEU A 59 -3.44 -6.86 -13.61
C LEU A 59 -4.81 -7.18 -14.26
N HIS A 60 -4.91 -7.06 -15.57
CA HIS A 60 -6.11 -7.49 -16.33
C HIS A 60 -6.31 -9.00 -16.23
N ALA A 61 -5.27 -9.81 -16.43
CA ALA A 61 -5.35 -11.26 -16.28
C ALA A 61 -5.81 -11.69 -14.88
N LEU A 62 -5.41 -10.96 -13.84
CA LEU A 62 -5.89 -11.18 -12.49
C LEU A 62 -7.39 -10.84 -12.36
N ALA A 63 -7.81 -9.68 -12.88
CA ALA A 63 -9.22 -9.26 -12.83
C ALA A 63 -10.14 -10.17 -13.64
N ASP A 64 -9.66 -10.75 -14.74
CA ASP A 64 -10.42 -11.73 -15.54
C ASP A 64 -10.72 -13.02 -14.75
N THR A 65 -9.88 -13.37 -13.79
CA THR A 65 -10.04 -14.56 -12.93
C THR A 65 -10.68 -14.26 -11.57
N HIS A 66 -10.73 -12.99 -11.17
CA HIS A 66 -11.25 -12.53 -9.88
C HIS A 66 -12.22 -11.37 -10.08
N SER A 67 -13.52 -11.66 -10.15
CA SER A 67 -14.58 -10.66 -10.38
C SER A 67 -14.70 -9.60 -9.26
N ASN A 68 -14.04 -9.81 -8.13
CA ASN A 68 -13.94 -8.89 -6.99
C ASN A 68 -12.76 -7.89 -7.12
N VAL A 69 -12.05 -7.87 -8.26
CA VAL A 69 -10.99 -6.91 -8.54
C VAL A 69 -11.50 -5.87 -9.54
N THR A 70 -11.46 -4.59 -9.12
CA THR A 70 -11.74 -3.45 -10.00
C THR A 70 -10.44 -2.68 -10.24
N ILE A 71 -10.12 -2.45 -11.53
CA ILE A 71 -8.92 -1.71 -11.93
C ILE A 71 -9.30 -0.25 -12.17
N GLU A 72 -8.55 0.67 -11.57
CA GLU A 72 -8.78 2.12 -11.68
C GLU A 72 -7.51 2.87 -12.09
N ALA A 73 -7.69 3.92 -12.90
CA ALA A 73 -6.62 4.81 -13.25
C ALA A 73 -6.31 5.78 -12.10
N LEU A 74 -5.05 5.81 -11.64
CA LEU A 74 -4.60 6.77 -10.63
C LEU A 74 -3.11 7.05 -10.76
N ASP A 75 -2.77 8.29 -11.10
CA ASP A 75 -1.47 8.87 -10.79
C ASP A 75 -1.57 9.57 -9.42
N VAL A 76 -0.80 9.10 -8.44
CA VAL A 76 -0.81 9.65 -7.08
C VAL A 76 -0.26 11.09 -7.00
N THR A 77 0.30 11.61 -8.09
CA THR A 77 0.73 13.01 -8.22
C THR A 77 -0.33 13.90 -8.86
N ASN A 78 -1.41 13.32 -9.39
CA ASN A 78 -2.50 14.05 -10.03
C ASN A 78 -3.67 14.24 -9.06
N VAL A 79 -3.78 15.47 -8.55
CA VAL A 79 -4.79 15.82 -7.51
C VAL A 79 -6.22 15.69 -8.06
N GLU A 80 -6.43 15.98 -9.33
CA GLU A 80 -7.75 15.87 -9.98
C GLU A 80 -8.17 14.40 -10.11
N GLN A 81 -7.26 13.50 -10.48
CA GLN A 81 -7.53 12.07 -10.53
C GLN A 81 -7.84 11.50 -9.13
N ILE A 82 -7.08 11.92 -8.11
CA ILE A 82 -7.34 11.51 -6.72
C ILE A 82 -8.74 11.95 -6.29
N ALA A 83 -9.12 13.19 -6.54
CA ALA A 83 -10.43 13.74 -6.18
C ALA A 83 -11.56 13.04 -6.94
N ALA A 84 -11.38 12.77 -8.23
CA ALA A 84 -12.36 12.07 -9.06
C ALA A 84 -12.58 10.63 -8.57
N LEU A 85 -11.49 9.91 -8.26
CA LEU A 85 -11.56 8.55 -7.75
C LEU A 85 -12.24 8.49 -6.39
N SER A 86 -11.86 9.38 -5.47
CA SER A 86 -12.53 9.49 -4.16
C SER A 86 -14.02 9.81 -4.28
N SER A 87 -14.40 10.69 -5.22
CA SER A 87 -15.80 10.99 -5.51
C SER A 87 -16.57 9.78 -6.06
N LYS A 88 -15.95 8.97 -6.93
CA LYS A 88 -16.52 7.73 -7.46
C LYS A 88 -16.86 6.75 -6.35
N TYR A 89 -16.01 6.63 -5.35
CA TYR A 89 -16.15 5.70 -4.21
C TYR A 89 -16.67 6.37 -2.92
N ARG A 90 -17.33 7.55 -3.00
CA ARG A 90 -17.75 8.31 -1.81
C ARG A 90 -18.68 7.54 -0.86
N ASP A 91 -19.47 6.61 -1.38
CA ASP A 91 -20.45 5.82 -0.63
C ASP A 91 -19.94 4.40 -0.32
N THR A 92 -18.66 4.11 -0.64
CA THR A 92 -18.02 2.81 -0.40
C THR A 92 -17.16 2.90 0.86
N ALA A 93 -17.44 2.06 1.85
CA ALA A 93 -16.56 1.89 2.99
C ALA A 93 -15.27 1.18 2.55
N ILE A 94 -14.10 1.71 2.93
CA ILE A 94 -12.79 1.12 2.60
C ILE A 94 -12.13 0.67 3.89
N ASP A 95 -12.09 -0.64 4.12
CA ASP A 95 -11.57 -1.23 5.34
C ASP A 95 -10.07 -1.04 5.49
N VAL A 96 -9.35 -1.16 4.36
CA VAL A 96 -7.90 -0.96 4.31
C VAL A 96 -7.52 -0.10 3.12
N LEU A 97 -6.89 1.05 3.36
CA LEU A 97 -6.24 1.87 2.34
C LEU A 97 -4.73 1.64 2.40
N ILE A 98 -4.13 1.14 1.31
CA ILE A 98 -2.69 0.87 1.21
C ILE A 98 -2.04 1.81 0.20
N ASN A 99 -1.33 2.81 0.69
CA ASN A 99 -0.45 3.65 -0.11
C ASN A 99 0.85 2.89 -0.40
N ASN A 100 0.87 2.14 -1.50
CA ASN A 100 2.02 1.36 -1.93
C ASN A 100 2.80 2.01 -3.08
N ALA A 101 2.17 2.85 -3.89
CA ALA A 101 2.86 3.56 -4.97
C ALA A 101 4.12 4.27 -4.46
N GLY A 102 5.24 4.09 -5.14
CA GLY A 102 6.51 4.65 -4.73
C GLY A 102 7.53 4.70 -5.87
N LEU A 103 8.48 5.62 -5.74
CA LEU A 103 9.56 5.86 -6.68
C LEU A 103 10.91 5.71 -5.96
N LEU A 104 11.90 5.08 -6.65
CA LEU A 104 13.30 5.05 -6.22
C LEU A 104 14.07 6.32 -6.61
N GLY A 105 13.71 6.93 -7.75
CA GLY A 105 14.35 8.12 -8.29
C GLY A 105 15.63 7.83 -9.09
N GLY A 106 15.95 6.55 -9.33
CA GLY A 106 17.23 6.18 -9.95
C GLY A 106 18.40 6.38 -9.00
N ARG A 107 19.63 6.14 -9.49
CA ARG A 107 20.86 6.38 -8.73
C ARG A 107 21.48 7.73 -9.09
N ASP A 108 21.39 8.09 -10.38
CA ASP A 108 21.88 9.37 -10.87
C ASP A 108 21.14 10.53 -10.20
N GLY A 109 21.87 11.55 -9.80
CA GLY A 109 21.31 12.72 -9.11
C GLY A 109 20.98 12.51 -7.64
N GLN A 110 21.39 11.40 -7.02
CA GLN A 110 21.28 11.17 -5.57
C GLN A 110 22.65 11.13 -4.87
N ASP A 111 23.77 11.13 -5.58
CA ASP A 111 25.09 11.11 -4.99
C ASP A 111 25.42 12.45 -4.30
N TRP A 112 26.07 12.39 -3.14
CA TRP A 112 26.54 13.57 -2.44
C TRP A 112 27.55 14.35 -3.30
N GLY A 113 27.23 15.59 -3.59
CA GLY A 113 27.96 16.46 -4.52
C GLY A 113 27.36 16.53 -5.94
N ASN A 114 26.35 15.70 -6.26
CA ASN A 114 25.61 15.72 -7.50
C ASN A 114 24.12 15.50 -7.25
N LEU A 115 23.54 16.24 -6.29
CA LEU A 115 22.11 16.13 -5.97
C LEU A 115 21.26 16.87 -7.00
N SER A 116 20.26 16.19 -7.54
CA SER A 116 19.32 16.74 -8.53
C SER A 116 18.06 17.25 -7.83
N GLU A 117 17.72 18.51 -8.06
CA GLU A 117 16.44 19.11 -7.64
C GLU A 117 15.24 18.41 -8.30
N GLU A 118 15.37 18.00 -9.54
CA GLU A 118 14.33 17.27 -10.27
C GLU A 118 14.03 15.92 -9.61
N VAL A 119 15.08 15.12 -9.33
CA VAL A 119 14.93 13.84 -8.64
C VAL A 119 14.33 14.02 -7.24
N PHE A 120 14.78 15.05 -6.52
CA PHE A 120 14.21 15.40 -5.21
C PHE A 120 12.71 15.72 -5.31
N SER A 121 12.33 16.59 -6.26
CA SER A 121 10.94 17.01 -6.45
C SER A 121 10.05 15.82 -6.84
N GLN A 122 10.50 14.93 -7.73
CA GLN A 122 9.79 13.73 -8.12
C GLN A 122 9.58 12.77 -6.93
N LEU A 123 10.65 12.55 -6.14
CA LEU A 123 10.57 11.69 -4.94
C LEU A 123 9.59 12.27 -3.90
N MET A 124 9.62 13.56 -3.67
CA MET A 124 8.69 14.22 -2.75
C MET A 124 7.25 14.17 -3.24
N ALA A 125 7.02 14.37 -4.53
CA ALA A 125 5.68 14.29 -5.11
C ALA A 125 5.09 12.88 -4.99
N VAL A 126 5.83 11.85 -5.40
CA VAL A 126 5.33 10.47 -5.43
C VAL A 126 5.33 9.82 -4.04
N ASN A 127 6.42 9.95 -3.28
CA ASN A 127 6.59 9.19 -2.03
C ASN A 127 6.00 9.89 -0.80
N VAL A 128 5.74 11.20 -0.87
CA VAL A 128 5.28 12.00 0.28
C VAL A 128 3.93 12.63 0.03
N PHE A 129 3.85 13.54 -0.94
CA PHE A 129 2.61 14.27 -1.21
C PHE A 129 1.51 13.36 -1.72
N GLY A 130 1.83 12.42 -2.61
CA GLY A 130 0.88 11.42 -3.13
C GLY A 130 0.16 10.63 -2.02
N PRO A 131 0.88 9.91 -1.16
CA PRO A 131 0.27 9.19 -0.03
C PRO A 131 -0.54 10.09 0.91
N LEU A 132 -0.08 11.30 1.20
CA LEU A 132 -0.83 12.27 2.00
C LEU A 132 -2.15 12.65 1.32
N LYS A 133 -2.08 13.00 0.04
CA LYS A 133 -3.24 13.48 -0.71
C LYS A 133 -4.28 12.37 -0.94
N VAL A 134 -3.83 11.16 -1.22
CA VAL A 134 -4.70 9.98 -1.29
C VAL A 134 -5.34 9.71 0.07
N SER A 135 -4.56 9.73 1.15
CA SER A 135 -5.08 9.51 2.51
C SER A 135 -6.11 10.56 2.92
N GLU A 136 -5.86 11.84 2.61
CA GLU A 136 -6.79 12.95 2.85
C GLU A 136 -8.10 12.73 2.08
N ALA A 137 -8.01 12.40 0.79
CA ALA A 137 -9.18 12.24 -0.08
C ALA A 137 -10.08 11.07 0.32
N PHE A 138 -9.51 9.97 0.83
CA PHE A 138 -10.24 8.78 1.22
C PHE A 138 -10.46 8.62 2.73
N ALA A 139 -10.11 9.64 3.53
CA ALA A 139 -10.24 9.59 4.99
C ALA A 139 -11.66 9.23 5.46
N ASN A 140 -12.69 9.80 4.83
CA ASN A 140 -14.08 9.54 5.18
C ASN A 140 -14.52 8.10 4.87
N GLN A 141 -14.10 7.55 3.73
CA GLN A 141 -14.41 6.17 3.33
C GLN A 141 -13.75 5.17 4.28
N VAL A 142 -12.49 5.47 4.69
CA VAL A 142 -11.80 4.64 5.69
C VAL A 142 -12.46 4.77 7.07
N ALA A 143 -12.81 5.97 7.49
CA ALA A 143 -13.48 6.19 8.77
C ALA A 143 -14.89 5.56 8.84
N ALA A 144 -15.57 5.42 7.70
CA ALA A 144 -16.89 4.79 7.61
C ALA A 144 -16.85 3.25 7.64
N SER A 145 -15.67 2.64 7.48
CA SER A 145 -15.51 1.18 7.44
C SER A 145 -15.48 0.55 8.85
N ASN A 146 -15.43 -0.77 8.88
CA ASN A 146 -15.32 -1.52 10.13
C ASN A 146 -13.87 -1.58 10.63
N GLN A 147 -12.89 -1.77 9.73
CA GLN A 147 -11.50 -1.97 10.13
C GLN A 147 -10.71 -0.66 10.30
N LYS A 148 -11.04 0.39 9.53
CA LYS A 148 -10.50 1.75 9.65
C LYS A 148 -8.97 1.81 9.60
N LYS A 149 -8.35 1.06 8.67
CA LYS A 149 -6.90 0.94 8.57
C LYS A 149 -6.35 1.73 7.39
N LEU A 150 -5.32 2.52 7.64
CA LEU A 150 -4.59 3.29 6.64
C LEU A 150 -3.11 2.94 6.74
N VAL A 151 -2.52 2.48 5.64
CA VAL A 151 -1.14 1.98 5.61
C VAL A 151 -0.35 2.69 4.53
N VAL A 152 0.91 2.98 4.83
CA VAL A 152 1.90 3.47 3.85
C VAL A 152 3.09 2.52 3.82
N ILE A 153 3.48 2.10 2.62
CA ILE A 153 4.70 1.32 2.43
C ILE A 153 5.91 2.25 2.53
N SER A 154 6.62 2.13 3.64
CA SER A 154 7.81 2.92 3.95
C SER A 154 9.09 2.09 3.78
N SER A 155 10.17 2.47 4.46
CA SER A 155 11.45 1.79 4.42
C SER A 155 12.27 2.11 5.67
N THR A 156 13.10 1.18 6.13
CA THR A 156 14.09 1.44 7.19
C THR A 156 15.10 2.54 6.84
N ILE A 157 15.27 2.85 5.53
CA ILE A 157 16.12 3.96 5.07
C ILE A 157 15.56 5.34 5.53
N GLY A 158 14.25 5.40 5.87
CA GLY A 158 13.61 6.60 6.44
C GLY A 158 13.72 6.72 7.96
N SER A 159 14.37 5.79 8.64
CA SER A 159 14.64 5.87 10.08
C SER A 159 15.91 6.65 10.33
N ILE A 160 15.81 7.78 11.03
CA ILE A 160 16.97 8.64 11.36
C ILE A 160 17.87 7.93 12.38
N SER A 161 17.30 7.30 13.40
CA SER A 161 18.04 6.61 14.46
C SER A 161 18.83 5.41 13.95
N ARG A 162 18.33 4.74 12.89
CA ARG A 162 18.98 3.57 12.28
C ARG A 162 19.98 3.91 11.18
N MET A 163 20.06 5.17 10.74
CA MET A 163 20.99 5.62 9.71
C MET A 163 22.42 5.77 10.28
N GLN A 164 23.14 4.66 10.40
CA GLN A 164 24.48 4.62 10.96
C GLN A 164 25.59 4.61 9.90
N ARG A 165 25.25 4.55 8.63
CA ARG A 165 26.19 4.53 7.49
C ARG A 165 25.63 5.34 6.34
N PRO A 166 26.48 5.93 5.48
CA PRO A 166 26.04 6.61 4.29
C PRO A 166 25.20 5.68 3.40
N THR A 167 24.13 6.23 2.83
CA THR A 167 23.32 5.54 1.82
C THR A 167 23.61 6.12 0.44
N PRO A 168 23.60 5.30 -0.63
CA PRO A 168 23.67 5.79 -2.00
C PRO A 168 22.37 6.46 -2.48
N PHE A 169 21.34 6.57 -1.61
CA PHE A 169 20.04 7.11 -1.92
C PHE A 169 19.58 8.15 -0.88
N PRO A 170 20.33 9.26 -0.67
CA PRO A 170 19.99 10.24 0.36
C PRO A 170 18.64 10.92 0.10
N LEU A 171 18.27 11.19 -1.17
CA LEU A 171 16.99 11.81 -1.50
C LEU A 171 15.81 10.85 -1.25
N LEU A 172 15.98 9.56 -1.57
CA LEU A 172 15.00 8.53 -1.20
C LEU A 172 14.87 8.43 0.31
N ALA A 173 15.98 8.39 1.06
CA ALA A 173 15.95 8.34 2.52
C ALA A 173 15.21 9.54 3.10
N THR A 174 15.50 10.75 2.59
CA THR A 174 14.78 11.98 2.94
C THR A 174 13.28 11.84 2.69
N SER A 175 12.87 11.34 1.51
CA SER A 175 11.46 11.16 1.19
C SER A 175 10.75 10.16 2.10
N LYS A 176 11.43 9.06 2.50
CA LYS A 176 10.86 8.06 3.40
C LYS A 176 10.79 8.55 4.85
N ALA A 177 11.75 9.36 5.31
CA ALA A 177 11.66 10.04 6.60
C ALA A 177 10.52 11.09 6.60
N ALA A 178 10.39 11.84 5.51
CA ALA A 178 9.34 12.83 5.35
C ALA A 178 7.93 12.21 5.36
N VAL A 179 7.70 11.12 4.62
CA VAL A 179 6.39 10.44 4.66
C VAL A 179 6.10 9.83 6.02
N ASN A 180 7.10 9.30 6.73
CA ASN A 180 6.93 8.80 8.09
C ASN A 180 6.43 9.93 9.01
N MET A 181 7.07 11.10 9.00
CA MET A 181 6.64 12.25 9.79
C MET A 181 5.24 12.72 9.39
N ALA A 182 4.99 12.86 8.10
CA ALA A 182 3.72 13.34 7.56
C ALA A 182 2.55 12.42 7.96
N MET A 183 2.73 11.11 7.83
CA MET A 183 1.70 10.13 8.17
C MET A 183 1.52 9.96 9.69
N ARG A 184 2.58 10.17 10.47
CA ARG A 184 2.46 10.24 11.93
C ARG A 184 1.59 11.44 12.36
N THR A 185 1.76 12.59 11.69
CA THR A 185 0.93 13.77 11.94
C THR A 185 -0.52 13.54 11.50
N ALA A 186 -0.74 12.95 10.33
CA ALA A 186 -2.06 12.58 9.85
C ALA A 186 -2.76 11.59 10.80
N ALA A 187 -2.03 10.65 11.37
CA ALA A 187 -2.55 9.69 12.35
C ALA A 187 -3.17 10.38 13.57
N MET A 188 -2.54 11.44 14.09
CA MET A 188 -3.08 12.21 15.21
C MET A 188 -4.39 12.93 14.86
N GLN A 189 -4.55 13.38 13.61
CA GLN A 189 -5.77 14.03 13.14
C GLN A 189 -6.91 13.03 12.90
N LEU A 190 -6.57 11.82 12.47
CA LEU A 190 -7.52 10.76 12.14
C LEU A 190 -7.91 9.89 13.34
N ASP A 191 -7.22 10.01 14.47
CA ASP A 191 -7.44 9.21 15.68
C ASP A 191 -8.86 9.40 16.27
N GLU A 192 -9.37 10.61 16.26
CA GLU A 192 -10.73 10.91 16.71
C GLU A 192 -11.82 10.21 15.86
N GLN A 193 -11.50 9.88 14.61
CA GLN A 193 -12.38 9.12 13.72
C GLN A 193 -12.18 7.60 13.87
N GLY A 194 -11.27 7.17 14.72
CA GLY A 194 -10.92 5.78 14.97
C GLY A 194 -10.02 5.15 13.90
N VAL A 195 -9.46 5.95 12.97
CA VAL A 195 -8.60 5.44 11.91
C VAL A 195 -7.21 5.12 12.46
N ARG A 196 -6.73 3.91 12.17
CA ARG A 196 -5.41 3.44 12.59
C ARG A 196 -4.42 3.53 11.43
N VAL A 197 -3.36 4.28 11.65
CA VAL A 197 -2.34 4.55 10.62
C VAL A 197 -1.05 3.82 10.97
N ALA A 198 -0.49 3.08 10.00
CA ALA A 198 0.80 2.44 10.12
C ALA A 198 1.70 2.74 8.91
N MET A 199 2.98 2.98 9.17
CA MET A 199 4.04 2.95 8.16
C MET A 199 4.72 1.59 8.25
N ILE A 200 4.72 0.81 7.15
CA ILE A 200 5.24 -0.56 7.15
C ILE A 200 6.45 -0.67 6.24
N MET A 201 7.55 -1.18 6.78
CA MET A 201 8.74 -1.56 6.01
C MET A 201 8.52 -2.95 5.40
N PRO A 202 8.58 -3.09 4.06
CA PRO A 202 8.18 -4.33 3.38
C PRO A 202 9.22 -5.46 3.42
N GLY A 203 10.43 -5.20 3.91
CA GLY A 203 11.59 -6.08 3.80
C GLY A 203 12.52 -5.69 2.66
N ILE A 204 13.61 -6.44 2.48
CA ILE A 204 14.43 -6.38 1.27
C ILE A 204 13.74 -7.27 0.24
N VAL A 205 12.97 -6.65 -0.65
CA VAL A 205 12.07 -7.40 -1.54
C VAL A 205 12.68 -7.49 -2.94
N ARG A 206 12.74 -8.69 -3.49
CA ARG A 206 13.17 -8.94 -4.87
C ARG A 206 12.12 -8.38 -5.83
N THR A 207 12.34 -7.15 -6.29
CA THR A 207 11.47 -6.42 -7.22
C THR A 207 12.33 -5.64 -8.21
N ARG A 208 11.73 -5.18 -9.29
CA ARG A 208 12.40 -4.29 -10.26
C ARG A 208 13.07 -3.10 -9.59
N MET A 209 12.42 -2.49 -8.60
CA MET A 209 12.99 -1.36 -7.83
C MET A 209 14.30 -1.73 -7.12
N THR A 210 14.40 -2.93 -6.57
CA THR A 210 15.60 -3.39 -5.85
C THR A 210 16.76 -3.66 -6.81
N TYR A 211 16.48 -4.15 -8.01
CA TYR A 211 17.50 -4.31 -9.06
C TYR A 211 18.06 -2.97 -9.55
N GLN A 212 17.18 -2.00 -9.78
CA GLN A 212 17.60 -0.62 -10.10
C GLN A 212 18.46 -0.03 -8.98
N ALA A 213 18.14 -0.28 -7.72
CA ALA A 213 18.97 0.11 -6.58
C ALA A 213 20.36 -0.54 -6.61
N GLY A 214 20.48 -1.75 -7.19
CA GLY A 214 21.74 -2.45 -7.42
C GLY A 214 22.56 -1.93 -8.59
N GLY A 215 22.07 -0.92 -9.34
CA GLY A 215 22.75 -0.32 -10.49
C GLY A 215 22.30 -0.84 -11.86
N MET A 216 21.29 -1.70 -11.91
CA MET A 216 20.67 -2.16 -13.16
C MET A 216 19.77 -1.07 -13.75
N SER A 217 19.79 -0.88 -15.07
CA SER A 217 18.86 0.04 -15.72
C SER A 217 17.41 -0.44 -15.59
N PHE A 218 16.45 0.46 -15.83
CA PHE A 218 15.03 0.09 -15.82
C PHE A 218 14.71 -0.96 -16.88
N GLU A 219 15.32 -0.86 -18.04
CA GLU A 219 15.12 -1.79 -19.16
C GLU A 219 15.66 -3.18 -18.84
N GLU A 220 16.89 -3.27 -18.33
CA GLU A 220 17.49 -4.53 -17.88
C GLU A 220 16.67 -5.17 -16.75
N ALA A 221 16.27 -4.38 -15.77
CA ALA A 221 15.41 -4.85 -14.67
C ALA A 221 14.03 -5.32 -15.17
N SER A 222 13.52 -4.75 -16.27
CA SER A 222 12.22 -5.12 -16.86
C SER A 222 12.27 -6.45 -17.59
N GLN A 223 13.43 -6.83 -18.13
CA GLN A 223 13.64 -8.09 -18.85
C GLN A 223 13.90 -9.28 -17.93
N GLN A 224 14.12 -9.04 -16.63
CA GLN A 224 14.30 -10.10 -15.65
C GLN A 224 12.95 -10.76 -15.33
N THR A 225 12.78 -12.00 -15.73
CA THR A 225 11.58 -12.81 -15.41
C THR A 225 11.66 -13.44 -14.03
N THR A 226 12.87 -13.61 -13.50
CA THR A 226 13.12 -14.12 -12.13
C THR A 226 13.98 -13.11 -11.38
N PHE A 227 13.45 -12.58 -10.30
CA PHE A 227 14.16 -11.61 -9.47
C PHE A 227 14.95 -12.35 -8.36
N ASP A 228 16.04 -12.98 -8.75
CA ASP A 228 16.92 -13.71 -7.85
C ASP A 228 18.12 -12.84 -7.45
N ILE A 229 17.88 -11.88 -6.53
CA ILE A 229 18.98 -11.19 -5.85
C ILE A 229 19.40 -12.09 -4.71
N ASP A 230 20.57 -12.69 -4.84
CA ASP A 230 21.21 -13.43 -3.75
C ASP A 230 21.75 -12.45 -2.67
N ARG A 231 20.79 -11.77 -2.03
CA ARG A 231 21.04 -10.93 -0.86
C ARG A 231 20.54 -11.66 0.37
N PRO A 232 21.40 -11.95 1.34
CA PRO A 232 20.95 -12.59 2.58
C PRO A 232 19.78 -11.82 3.21
N GLY A 233 18.67 -12.52 3.48
CA GLY A 233 17.46 -11.93 4.05
C GLY A 233 16.52 -11.27 3.04
N SER A 234 16.78 -11.35 1.72
CA SER A 234 15.81 -10.92 0.71
C SER A 234 14.65 -11.90 0.59
N ILE A 235 13.44 -11.36 0.38
CA ILE A 235 12.20 -12.13 0.24
C ILE A 235 11.52 -11.83 -1.10
N SER A 236 10.64 -12.72 -1.54
CA SER A 236 9.81 -12.47 -2.74
C SER A 236 8.78 -11.38 -2.49
N ALA A 237 8.22 -10.80 -3.56
CA ALA A 237 7.12 -9.85 -3.46
C ALA A 237 5.87 -10.51 -2.83
N ALA A 238 5.61 -11.78 -3.16
CA ALA A 238 4.50 -12.55 -2.59
C ALA A 238 4.66 -12.75 -1.07
N GLU A 239 5.85 -13.12 -0.63
CA GLU A 239 6.14 -13.25 0.80
C GLU A 239 6.05 -11.92 1.54
N SER A 240 6.53 -10.84 0.93
CA SER A 240 6.41 -9.48 1.49
C SER A 240 4.95 -9.08 1.64
N ALA A 241 4.12 -9.28 0.62
CA ALA A 241 2.69 -8.98 0.67
C ALA A 241 1.99 -9.79 1.78
N ALA A 242 2.26 -11.10 1.87
CA ALA A 242 1.70 -11.96 2.92
C ALA A 242 2.09 -11.49 4.34
N ARG A 243 3.32 -11.02 4.52
CA ARG A 243 3.77 -10.46 5.81
C ARG A 243 3.09 -9.12 6.11
N ILE A 244 2.99 -8.23 5.12
CA ILE A 244 2.31 -6.94 5.25
C ILE A 244 0.83 -7.15 5.63
N ILE A 245 0.12 -8.06 4.96
CA ILE A 245 -1.28 -8.37 5.28
C ILE A 245 -1.41 -8.83 6.73
N ARG A 246 -0.54 -9.77 7.19
CA ARG A 246 -0.56 -10.19 8.60
C ARG A 246 -0.30 -9.05 9.59
N VAL A 247 0.58 -8.09 9.24
CA VAL A 247 0.82 -6.90 10.08
C VAL A 247 -0.41 -6.01 10.10
N ILE A 248 -1.08 -5.82 8.96
CA ILE A 248 -2.31 -5.05 8.85
C ILE A 248 -3.43 -5.70 9.68
N ASP A 249 -3.60 -7.01 9.57
CA ASP A 249 -4.61 -7.75 10.34
C ASP A 249 -4.38 -7.63 11.84
N GLY A 250 -3.12 -7.71 12.27
CA GLY A 250 -2.70 -7.61 13.66
C GLY A 250 -2.48 -6.19 14.19
N MET A 251 -2.88 -5.14 13.45
CA MET A 251 -2.76 -3.75 13.96
C MET A 251 -3.53 -3.57 15.26
N ASP A 252 -2.84 -3.07 16.28
CA ASP A 252 -3.41 -2.79 17.59
C ASP A 252 -4.42 -1.62 17.48
N PRO A 253 -5.70 -1.83 17.84
CA PRO A 253 -6.73 -0.80 17.75
C PRO A 253 -6.48 0.40 18.67
N GLU A 254 -5.62 0.27 19.67
CA GLU A 254 -5.26 1.34 20.60
C GLU A 254 -4.04 2.15 20.13
N LYS A 255 -3.38 1.76 19.03
CA LYS A 255 -2.17 2.40 18.55
C LYS A 255 -2.34 2.94 17.14
N THR A 256 -1.95 4.19 16.94
CA THR A 256 -1.90 4.83 15.62
C THR A 256 -0.59 5.57 15.40
N GLY A 257 -0.25 5.83 14.14
CA GLY A 257 1.00 6.51 13.78
C GLY A 257 2.25 5.69 14.12
N VAL A 258 2.19 4.35 13.96
CA VAL A 258 3.28 3.43 14.29
C VAL A 258 4.15 3.13 13.07
N PHE A 259 5.46 2.96 13.28
CA PHE A 259 6.39 2.51 12.24
C PHE A 259 6.81 1.06 12.53
N LEU A 260 6.47 0.15 11.61
CA LEU A 260 6.57 -1.29 11.83
C LEU A 260 7.41 -1.97 10.74
N ASN A 261 8.07 -3.02 11.15
CA ASN A 261 8.71 -3.99 10.26
C ASN A 261 7.65 -4.93 9.65
N ASN A 262 8.00 -5.68 8.61
CA ASN A 262 7.13 -6.67 7.98
C ASN A 262 6.83 -7.93 8.84
N ASP A 263 7.40 -8.01 10.02
CA ASP A 263 7.08 -9.01 11.05
C ASP A 263 6.22 -8.41 12.20
N GLY A 264 5.84 -7.13 12.10
CA GLY A 264 5.07 -6.41 13.10
C GLY A 264 5.90 -5.81 14.24
N SER A 265 7.20 -6.04 14.27
CA SER A 265 8.07 -5.41 15.27
C SER A 265 8.21 -3.90 15.04
N PRO A 266 8.28 -3.08 16.10
CA PRO A 266 8.42 -1.64 15.95
C PRO A 266 9.80 -1.26 15.40
N ILE A 267 9.82 -0.18 14.62
CA ILE A 267 11.03 0.46 14.12
C ILE A 267 11.17 1.82 14.79
N ASP A 268 12.36 2.11 15.31
CA ASP A 268 12.70 3.45 15.81
C ASP A 268 12.76 4.46 14.65
N TRP A 269 12.38 5.72 14.96
CA TRP A 269 12.28 6.81 13.98
C TRP A 269 13.65 7.29 13.48
#